data_37e6c15cd387f102b51bfdd270b17e0e
#
_entry.id   37e6c15cd387f102b51bfdd270b17e0e
#
_cell.length_a   1.000
_cell.length_b   1.000
_cell.length_c   1.000
_cell.angle_alpha   90.00
_cell.angle_beta   90.00
_cell.angle_gamma   90.00
#
_symmetry.space_group_name_H-M   'P 1'
#
loop_
_entity.id
_entity.type
_entity.pdbx_description
1 polymer ?
#
loop_
_entity_poly.entity_id
_entity_poly.type
_entity_poly.pdbx_seq_one_letter_code
_entity_poly.pdbx_strand_id
1 'polypeptide(L)'
;MPPQSAIGVQQSDGTIKAIMLYNDDRRSPAHVILSGWYNSQKKAEELLSLGHLSRLGEKIAPEFGEHHSFDKPPPNTVIAYHRDRGDAVEPYFVYKNLDDFAARCHYDMAITSIHVWVDGTWLYRHDWRDNQWIRLEVVILEPPEDEYGKKELK
;
A
#
# COMPACT_ATOMS: atom_id res chain seq x y z
N MET A 1 18.24 -3.67 7.87
CA MET A 1 16.78 -3.73 8.11
C MET A 1 16.02 -3.43 6.83
N PRO A 2 14.95 -4.15 6.54
CA PRO A 2 14.15 -3.83 5.38
C PRO A 2 13.49 -2.46 5.54
N PRO A 3 13.24 -1.75 4.43
CA PRO A 3 12.54 -0.47 4.50
C PRO A 3 11.13 -0.65 5.07
N GLN A 4 10.68 0.35 5.81
CA GLN A 4 9.33 0.39 6.37
C GLN A 4 8.54 1.51 5.71
N SER A 5 7.26 1.25 5.50
CA SER A 5 6.36 2.19 4.85
C SER A 5 5.07 2.33 5.66
N ALA A 6 4.34 3.40 5.43
CA ALA A 6 3.00 3.56 5.96
C ALA A 6 2.00 3.63 4.79
N ILE A 7 0.84 3.04 5.01
CA ILE A 7 -0.23 3.01 4.02
C ILE A 7 -1.46 3.61 4.68
N GLY A 8 -1.94 4.73 4.15
CA GLY A 8 -3.09 5.43 4.70
C GLY A 8 -4.25 5.54 3.74
N VAL A 9 -5.43 5.79 4.29
CA VAL A 9 -6.63 6.08 3.51
C VAL A 9 -7.29 7.32 4.11
N GLN A 10 -7.51 8.33 3.30
CA GLN A 10 -8.19 9.53 3.76
C GLN A 10 -9.65 9.22 4.06
N GLN A 11 -10.09 9.66 5.22
CA GLN A 11 -11.47 9.51 5.64
C GLN A 11 -12.31 10.72 5.19
N SER A 12 -13.62 10.58 5.29
CA SER A 12 -14.54 11.64 4.84
C SER A 12 -14.36 12.97 5.56
N ASP A 13 -13.84 12.95 6.78
CA ASP A 13 -13.57 14.17 7.56
C ASP A 13 -12.17 14.76 7.31
N GLY A 14 -11.40 14.18 6.38
CA GLY A 14 -10.06 14.65 6.05
C GLY A 14 -8.94 14.03 6.87
N THR A 15 -9.27 13.25 7.92
CA THR A 15 -8.25 12.53 8.68
C THR A 15 -7.70 11.37 7.86
N ILE A 16 -6.51 10.92 8.24
CA ILE A 16 -5.87 9.77 7.60
C ILE A 16 -5.81 8.63 8.61
N LYS A 17 -6.38 7.49 8.27
CA LYS A 17 -6.15 6.24 9.01
C LYS A 17 -5.07 5.47 8.30
N ALA A 18 -4.07 5.00 9.05
CA ALA A 18 -2.91 4.35 8.44
C ALA A 18 -2.50 3.09 9.18
N ILE A 19 -1.88 2.19 8.43
CA ILE A 19 -1.24 0.98 8.92
C ILE A 19 0.23 0.98 8.52
N MET A 20 1.02 0.14 9.20
CA MET A 20 2.43 -0.03 8.87
C MET A 20 2.61 -1.18 7.89
N LEU A 21 3.60 -1.02 7.02
CA LEU A 21 4.15 -2.10 6.20
C LEU A 21 5.61 -2.26 6.62
N TYR A 22 5.94 -3.38 7.26
CA TYR A 22 7.26 -3.56 7.86
C TYR A 22 8.34 -4.02 6.89
N ASN A 23 7.96 -4.69 5.80
CA ASN A 23 8.92 -5.14 4.79
C ASN A 23 8.47 -4.65 3.42
N ASP A 24 8.96 -3.48 3.03
CA ASP A 24 8.70 -2.93 1.71
C ASP A 24 9.80 -3.44 0.77
N ASP A 25 9.46 -4.45 -0.03
CA ASP A 25 10.43 -5.11 -0.90
C ASP A 25 10.82 -4.19 -2.06
N ARG A 26 12.11 -3.90 -2.18
CA ARG A 26 12.61 -3.01 -3.25
C ARG A 26 12.38 -3.57 -4.65
N ARG A 27 12.26 -4.89 -4.78
CA ARG A 27 12.00 -5.55 -6.07
C ARG A 27 10.53 -5.46 -6.47
N SER A 28 9.66 -5.27 -5.49
CA SER A 28 8.23 -5.08 -5.69
C SER A 28 7.76 -4.00 -4.74
N PRO A 29 8.15 -2.73 -5.01
CA PRO A 29 7.88 -1.67 -4.05
C PRO A 29 6.39 -1.38 -3.88
N ALA A 30 6.02 -0.93 -2.69
CA ALA A 30 4.63 -0.73 -2.31
C ALA A 30 3.86 0.18 -3.27
N HIS A 31 4.48 1.27 -3.74
CA HIS A 31 3.77 2.20 -4.61
C HIS A 31 3.35 1.56 -5.95
N VAL A 32 4.13 0.61 -6.45
CA VAL A 32 3.80 -0.11 -7.68
C VAL A 32 2.63 -1.08 -7.43
N ILE A 33 2.70 -1.83 -6.33
CA ILE A 33 1.66 -2.81 -6.01
C ILE A 33 0.33 -2.10 -5.72
N LEU A 34 0.37 -1.02 -4.93
CA LEU A 34 -0.84 -0.27 -4.58
C LEU A 34 -1.53 0.31 -5.80
N SER A 35 -0.78 0.98 -6.67
CA SER A 35 -1.36 1.59 -7.86
C SER A 35 -1.84 0.57 -8.88
N GLY A 36 -1.23 -0.61 -8.93
CA GLY A 36 -1.59 -1.64 -9.89
C GLY A 36 -2.74 -2.55 -9.45
N TRP A 37 -2.84 -2.83 -8.13
CA TRP A 37 -3.73 -3.89 -7.64
C TRP A 37 -4.76 -3.44 -6.61
N TYR A 38 -4.58 -2.25 -6.00
CA TYR A 38 -5.47 -1.74 -4.96
C TYR A 38 -6.06 -0.39 -5.35
N ASN A 39 -6.45 -0.26 -6.60
CA ASN A 39 -6.78 1.00 -7.19
C ASN A 39 -8.28 1.28 -7.18
N SER A 40 -8.89 1.20 -6.00
CA SER A 40 -10.27 1.59 -5.76
C SER A 40 -10.46 1.87 -4.28
N GLN A 41 -11.48 2.63 -3.96
CA GLN A 41 -11.83 2.92 -2.56
C GLN A 41 -12.04 1.63 -1.77
N LYS A 42 -12.80 0.71 -2.35
CA LYS A 42 -13.08 -0.57 -1.70
C LYS A 42 -11.81 -1.36 -1.41
N LYS A 43 -10.93 -1.49 -2.38
CA LYS A 43 -9.69 -2.26 -2.21
C LYS A 43 -8.73 -1.60 -1.24
N ALA A 44 -8.64 -0.27 -1.27
CA ALA A 44 -7.80 0.46 -0.32
C ALA A 44 -8.29 0.25 1.11
N GLU A 45 -9.60 0.29 1.32
CA GLU A 45 -10.18 0.07 2.65
C GLU A 45 -10.10 -1.37 3.10
N GLU A 46 -10.24 -2.33 2.20
CA GLU A 46 -10.02 -3.74 2.53
C GLU A 46 -8.60 -3.99 3.02
N LEU A 47 -7.63 -3.40 2.34
CA LEU A 47 -6.23 -3.52 2.74
C LEU A 47 -6.00 -2.90 4.12
N LEU A 48 -6.51 -1.70 4.34
CA LEU A 48 -6.41 -1.02 5.63
C LEU A 48 -7.01 -1.86 6.75
N SER A 49 -8.14 -2.55 6.47
CA SER A 49 -8.84 -3.34 7.47
C SER A 49 -8.04 -4.53 8.00
N LEU A 50 -7.00 -4.96 7.29
CA LEU A 50 -6.14 -6.04 7.76
C LEU A 50 -5.24 -5.62 8.93
N GLY A 51 -5.08 -4.33 9.16
CA GLY A 51 -4.12 -3.82 10.15
C GLY A 51 -2.69 -3.87 9.61
N HIS A 52 -1.73 -3.88 10.53
CA HIS A 52 -0.32 -3.86 10.13
C HIS A 52 0.07 -5.08 9.30
N LEU A 53 0.90 -4.83 8.30
CA LEU A 53 1.31 -5.84 7.34
C LEU A 53 2.80 -6.14 7.47
N SER A 54 3.13 -7.43 7.37
CA SER A 54 4.51 -7.85 7.22
C SER A 54 4.97 -7.61 5.79
N ARG A 55 4.13 -7.95 4.83
CA ARG A 55 4.45 -7.84 3.40
C ARG A 55 3.21 -7.52 2.59
N LEU A 56 3.39 -6.71 1.57
CA LEU A 56 2.36 -6.40 0.59
C LEU A 56 2.46 -7.37 -0.59
N GLY A 57 1.35 -7.65 -1.24
CA GLY A 57 1.30 -8.50 -2.42
C GLY A 57 0.13 -8.14 -3.29
N GLU A 58 0.12 -8.67 -4.49
CA GLU A 58 -0.94 -8.41 -5.47
C GLU A 58 -2.28 -8.94 -5.03
N LYS A 59 -2.29 -10.06 -4.29
CA LYS A 59 -3.51 -10.69 -3.78
C LYS A 59 -3.68 -10.39 -2.31
N ILE A 60 -4.85 -9.91 -1.92
CA ILE A 60 -5.13 -9.59 -0.52
C ILE A 60 -5.27 -10.85 0.32
N ALA A 61 -5.70 -11.95 -0.28
CA ALA A 61 -5.91 -13.22 0.39
C ALA A 61 -5.52 -14.37 -0.52
N PRO A 62 -5.19 -15.55 0.05
CA PRO A 62 -4.91 -16.72 -0.77
C PRO A 62 -6.15 -17.15 -1.54
N GLU A 63 -5.93 -17.79 -2.67
CA GLU A 63 -7.01 -18.36 -3.45
C GLU A 63 -7.55 -19.62 -2.78
N PHE A 64 -8.76 -19.98 -3.13
CA PHE A 64 -9.39 -21.18 -2.58
C PHE A 64 -8.51 -22.41 -2.79
N GLY A 65 -8.29 -23.17 -1.70
CA GLY A 65 -7.46 -24.36 -1.74
C GLY A 65 -5.96 -24.12 -1.62
N GLU A 66 -5.55 -22.88 -1.61
CA GLU A 66 -4.14 -22.51 -1.50
C GLU A 66 -3.72 -22.53 -0.03
N HIS A 67 -2.60 -23.20 0.28
CA HIS A 67 -2.05 -23.19 1.62
C HIS A 67 -1.55 -21.80 1.98
N HIS A 68 -1.88 -21.32 3.17
CA HIS A 68 -1.44 -20.01 3.63
C HIS A 68 -1.13 -20.06 5.12
N SER A 69 0.08 -19.63 5.47
CA SER A 69 0.48 -19.38 6.85
C SER A 69 1.43 -18.20 6.86
N PHE A 70 1.65 -17.66 8.06
CA PHE A 70 2.57 -16.54 8.21
C PHE A 70 3.97 -16.90 7.73
N ASP A 71 4.43 -18.11 8.04
CA ASP A 71 5.79 -18.55 7.71
C ASP A 71 5.95 -19.07 6.27
N LYS A 72 4.86 -19.54 5.68
CA LYS A 72 4.87 -20.11 4.32
C LYS A 72 3.68 -19.58 3.52
N PRO A 73 3.69 -18.28 3.20
CA PRO A 73 2.59 -17.71 2.43
C PRO A 73 2.69 -18.10 0.96
N PRO A 74 1.57 -18.13 0.25
CA PRO A 74 1.63 -18.27 -1.20
C PRO A 74 2.28 -17.03 -1.82
N PRO A 75 2.84 -17.16 -3.04
CA PRO A 75 3.49 -16.02 -3.68
C PRO A 75 2.53 -14.88 -3.95
N ASN A 76 3.04 -13.67 -3.94
CA ASN A 76 2.31 -12.43 -4.26
C ASN A 76 1.08 -12.17 -3.38
N THR A 77 1.07 -12.71 -2.17
CA THR A 77 -0.05 -12.57 -1.24
C THR A 77 0.33 -11.71 -0.05
N VAL A 78 -0.58 -10.86 0.38
CA VAL A 78 -0.40 -10.02 1.57
C VAL A 78 -0.22 -10.89 2.80
N ILE A 79 0.74 -10.51 3.66
CA ILE A 79 0.95 -11.14 4.96
C ILE A 79 0.61 -10.11 6.03
N ALA A 80 -0.45 -10.39 6.80
CA ALA A 80 -0.92 -9.50 7.87
C ALA A 80 -0.68 -10.17 9.23
N TYR A 81 -0.18 -9.40 10.19
CA TYR A 81 0.15 -9.97 11.51
C TYR A 81 -1.07 -10.50 12.24
N HIS A 82 -2.18 -9.77 12.20
CA HIS A 82 -3.39 -10.24 12.89
C HIS A 82 -4.01 -11.45 12.22
N ARG A 83 -4.28 -11.36 10.91
CA ARG A 83 -4.96 -12.44 10.17
C ARG A 83 -4.13 -13.70 10.09
N ASP A 84 -2.81 -13.56 9.83
CA ASP A 84 -1.98 -14.69 9.42
C ASP A 84 -1.11 -15.25 10.53
N ARG A 85 -0.93 -14.51 11.63
CA ARG A 85 -0.16 -14.98 12.79
C ARG A 85 -0.96 -15.01 14.08
N GLY A 86 -2.15 -14.42 14.09
CA GLY A 86 -3.00 -14.39 15.28
C GLY A 86 -2.64 -13.31 16.28
N ASP A 87 -1.85 -12.32 15.87
CA ASP A 87 -1.52 -11.18 16.73
C ASP A 87 -2.79 -10.39 17.07
N ALA A 88 -2.81 -9.73 18.20
CA ALA A 88 -3.91 -8.87 18.57
C ALA A 88 -4.08 -7.74 17.56
N VAL A 89 -5.33 -7.33 17.34
CA VAL A 89 -5.61 -6.18 16.48
C VAL A 89 -5.09 -4.92 17.16
N GLU A 90 -4.20 -4.19 16.48
CA GLU A 90 -3.72 -2.91 16.98
C GLU A 90 -4.54 -1.77 16.37
N PRO A 91 -4.75 -0.68 17.12
CA PRO A 91 -5.48 0.45 16.58
C PRO A 91 -4.73 1.09 15.41
N TYR A 92 -5.50 1.69 14.49
CA TYR A 92 -4.91 2.45 13.41
C TYR A 92 -4.17 3.66 13.97
N PHE A 93 -3.12 4.06 13.25
CA PHE A 93 -2.56 5.39 13.46
C PHE A 93 -3.48 6.39 12.77
N VAL A 94 -3.82 7.46 13.46
CA VAL A 94 -4.74 8.48 12.93
C VAL A 94 -4.01 9.83 12.90
N TYR A 95 -4.05 10.46 11.76
CA TYR A 95 -3.41 11.76 11.53
C TYR A 95 -4.46 12.78 11.11
N LYS A 96 -4.22 14.06 11.45
CA LYS A 96 -5.20 15.12 11.21
C LYS A 96 -5.46 15.38 9.74
N ASN A 97 -4.41 15.32 8.93
CA ASN A 97 -4.43 15.64 7.50
C ASN A 97 -3.16 15.09 6.84
N LEU A 98 -2.99 15.37 5.55
CA LEU A 98 -1.83 14.91 4.79
C LEU A 98 -0.50 15.45 5.33
N ASP A 99 -0.46 16.71 5.73
CA ASP A 99 0.76 17.30 6.25
C ASP A 99 1.17 16.67 7.57
N ASP A 100 0.23 16.42 8.45
CA ASP A 100 0.45 15.75 9.73
C ASP A 100 0.96 14.32 9.50
N PHE A 101 0.34 13.61 8.56
CA PHE A 101 0.76 12.26 8.18
C PHE A 101 2.22 12.24 7.72
N ALA A 102 2.57 13.11 6.78
CA ALA A 102 3.93 13.18 6.27
C ALA A 102 4.95 13.52 7.35
N ALA A 103 4.67 14.56 8.14
CA ALA A 103 5.60 15.03 9.16
C ALA A 103 5.84 13.98 10.23
N ARG A 104 4.78 13.40 10.77
CA ARG A 104 4.90 12.45 11.89
C ARG A 104 5.49 11.11 11.48
N CYS A 105 5.21 10.65 10.26
CA CYS A 105 5.81 9.40 9.79
C CYS A 105 7.33 9.52 9.68
N HIS A 106 7.83 10.64 9.22
CA HIS A 106 9.28 10.82 9.11
C HIS A 106 9.95 11.00 10.46
N TYR A 107 9.41 11.88 11.30
CA TYR A 107 10.08 12.24 12.55
C TYR A 107 9.80 11.26 13.69
N ASP A 108 8.57 10.76 13.78
CA ASP A 108 8.16 9.93 14.91
C ASP A 108 8.38 8.44 14.65
N MET A 109 8.22 8.00 13.41
CA MET A 109 8.17 6.59 13.06
C MET A 109 9.36 6.11 12.24
N ALA A 110 10.22 7.00 11.80
CA ALA A 110 11.40 6.68 10.96
C ALA A 110 11.03 5.90 9.69
N ILE A 111 9.91 6.24 9.11
CA ILE A 111 9.38 5.58 7.91
C ILE A 111 10.03 6.16 6.67
N THR A 112 10.44 5.32 5.73
CA THR A 112 11.15 5.75 4.53
C THR A 112 10.23 6.17 3.38
N SER A 113 9.01 5.64 3.33
CA SER A 113 8.05 6.03 2.31
C SER A 113 6.63 5.97 2.86
N ILE A 114 5.78 6.82 2.32
CA ILE A 114 4.37 6.87 2.73
C ILE A 114 3.48 6.90 1.50
N HIS A 115 2.31 6.28 1.65
CA HIS A 115 1.32 6.14 0.59
C HIS A 115 -0.04 6.44 1.18
N VAL A 116 -0.87 7.20 0.47
CA VAL A 116 -2.22 7.49 0.95
C VAL A 116 -3.21 7.51 -0.21
N TRP A 117 -4.35 6.88 0.01
CA TRP A 117 -5.47 6.92 -0.93
C TRP A 117 -6.31 8.18 -0.66
N VAL A 118 -6.41 9.05 -1.66
CA VAL A 118 -7.13 10.31 -1.57
C VAL A 118 -7.90 10.53 -2.88
N ASP A 119 -9.20 10.70 -2.78
CA ASP A 119 -10.04 11.10 -3.93
C ASP A 119 -9.80 10.27 -5.19
N GLY A 120 -9.79 8.96 -5.04
CA GLY A 120 -9.70 8.05 -6.17
C GLY A 120 -8.30 7.80 -6.70
N THR A 121 -7.27 8.18 -5.98
CA THR A 121 -5.89 7.97 -6.41
C THR A 121 -4.95 7.74 -5.25
N TRP A 122 -3.83 7.08 -5.52
CA TRP A 122 -2.74 6.96 -4.56
C TRP A 122 -1.80 8.15 -4.68
N LEU A 123 -1.45 8.74 -3.54
CA LEU A 123 -0.37 9.72 -3.42
C LEU A 123 0.81 9.06 -2.74
N TYR A 124 2.01 9.42 -3.14
CA TYR A 124 3.24 8.78 -2.69
C TYR A 124 4.31 9.81 -2.38
N ARG A 125 5.05 9.60 -1.27
CA ARG A 125 6.27 10.35 -0.94
C ARG A 125 7.35 9.34 -0.56
N HIS A 126 8.54 9.49 -1.18
CA HIS A 126 9.59 8.50 -1.01
C HIS A 126 10.30 8.63 0.33
N ASP A 127 10.70 9.82 0.71
CA ASP A 127 11.36 10.05 1.99
C ASP A 127 11.12 11.47 2.48
N TRP A 128 11.69 11.79 3.63
CA TRP A 128 11.50 13.10 4.27
C TRP A 128 12.05 14.26 3.44
N ARG A 129 12.93 14.00 2.47
CA ARG A 129 13.48 15.03 1.60
C ARG A 129 12.52 15.44 0.50
N ASP A 130 11.56 14.60 0.20
CA ASP A 130 10.53 14.93 -0.76
C ASP A 130 9.52 15.86 -0.11
N ASN A 131 9.34 17.06 -0.66
CA ASN A 131 8.39 18.02 -0.13
C ASN A 131 7.02 17.94 -0.77
N GLN A 132 6.84 17.08 -1.74
CA GLN A 132 5.62 17.03 -2.53
C GLN A 132 5.13 15.60 -2.66
N TRP A 133 3.80 15.48 -2.68
CA TRP A 133 3.15 14.23 -3.00
C TRP A 133 3.22 13.98 -4.49
N ILE A 134 3.60 12.77 -4.85
CA ILE A 134 3.57 12.31 -6.24
C ILE A 134 2.27 11.54 -6.42
N ARG A 135 1.48 11.95 -7.41
CA ARG A 135 0.27 11.24 -7.76
C ARG A 135 0.66 10.01 -8.58
N LEU A 136 0.27 8.84 -8.08
CA LEU A 136 0.48 7.60 -8.83
C LEU A 136 -0.66 7.44 -9.81
N GLU A 137 -0.40 7.77 -11.06
CA GLU A 137 -1.38 7.54 -12.09
C GLU A 137 -1.58 6.06 -12.29
N VAL A 138 -2.84 5.68 -12.53
CA VAL A 138 -3.15 4.34 -12.93
C VAL A 138 -2.52 4.14 -14.30
N VAL A 139 -1.39 3.48 -14.31
CA VAL A 139 -0.91 2.94 -15.56
C VAL A 139 -1.78 1.73 -15.83
N ILE A 140 -2.79 1.92 -16.61
CA ILE A 140 -3.48 0.78 -17.18
C ILE A 140 -2.41 0.10 -18.03
N LEU A 141 -1.95 -1.04 -17.56
CA LEU A 141 -1.06 -1.86 -18.35
C LEU A 141 -1.90 -2.43 -19.47
N GLU A 142 -2.12 -1.62 -20.50
CA GLU A 142 -2.68 -2.16 -21.71
C GLU A 142 -1.62 -3.06 -22.33
N PRO A 143 -2.03 -4.18 -22.92
CA PRO A 143 -1.06 -4.97 -23.67
C PRO A 143 -0.39 -4.07 -24.70
N PRO A 144 0.92 -4.24 -24.97
CA PRO A 144 1.60 -3.41 -25.95
C PRO A 144 0.89 -3.49 -27.28
N GLU A 145 0.67 -2.39 -27.89
CA GLU A 145 0.08 -2.37 -29.21
C GLU A 145 0.97 -3.03 -30.20
N ASP A 146 0.65 -3.54 -30.62
CA ASP A 146 1.43 -4.19 -31.20
C ASP A 146 2.05 -3.96 -32.05
N GLU A 147 2.57 -3.76 -32.09
CA GLU A 147 3.19 -3.63 -32.32
C GLU A 147 2.91 -3.67 -32.72
N TYR A 148 2.59 -3.70 -32.90
CA TYR A 148 2.18 -3.58 -32.55
C TYR A 148 1.35 -3.13 -32.53
N GLY A 149 1.03 -2.86 -33.17
CA GLY A 149 0.50 -2.37 -32.74
C GLY A 149 -0.19 -1.95 -32.37
N LYS A 150 -0.30 -1.85 -32.29
CA LYS A 150 -0.67 -1.34 -31.62
C LYS A 150 -1.03 -0.73 -30.97
N LYS A 151 -1.11 -0.41 -31.27
CA LYS A 151 -1.25 0.21 -30.49
C LYS A 151 -1.57 0.83 -30.25
N GLU A 152 -1.78 0.99 -30.61
CA GLU A 152 -1.88 1.52 -30.13
C GLU A 152 -2.38 2.10 -29.69
N LEU A 153 -2.51 2.36 -30.05
CA LEU A 153 -2.72 2.83 -29.40
C LEU A 153 -2.85 3.54 -29.42
N LYS A 154 -3.02 4.03 -29.85
CA LYS A 154 -2.56 4.31 -29.69
C LYS A 154 -2.61 4.84 -29.55
#